data_a30e71b9f1a0f11a915c6e32ef788cd1
#
_entry.id   a30e71b9f1a0f11a915c6e32ef788cd1
#
_cell.length_a   1.000
_cell.length_b   1.000
_cell.length_c   1.000
_cell.angle_alpha   90.00
_cell.angle_beta   90.00
_cell.angle_gamma   90.00
#
_symmetry.space_group_name_H-M   'P 1'
#
loop_
_entity.id
_entity.type
_entity.pdbx_description
1 polymer ?
#
loop_
_entity_poly.entity_id
_entity_poly.type
_entity_poly.pdbx_seq_one_letter_code
_entity_poly.pdbx_strand_id
1 'polypeptide(L)'
;AGEFVRLACQRFLDDLKYGEERGIYFSEPRAQHILNFYKFVPHVKGALAGQPIELMDWHVFILINIFGFVIPLVNEETGEVVMRSDGSGRPVMVRRFRTAYNEVARKNAKSTLSSGIGLYMTGADGEGGAEVYSAATTRDQARIVFEDAKNMVRKARSTLGRLFDFNKLAIYQEQSASKFEPLSSDANNLDGLNIHCAIIDELHAHKTRDVWDVLETATGARLQSLLFGITTAGFNKEGICYEQRDYAIKVLRGYNSDVEGAVKDDSYFAIIYTLDEGDDPFDETVWQKANPGLGICKRWDDLRRLAKKAKEQVSARVNFFTKHMNVWVTAESAWMDMIKW
;
A
#
# COMPACT_ATOMS: atom_id res chain seq x y z
N ALA A 1 6.81 -15.49 9.86
CA ALA A 1 6.96 -14.30 8.98
C ALA A 1 8.22 -14.44 8.14
N GLY A 2 8.20 -13.96 6.89
CA GLY A 2 9.37 -13.91 6.01
C GLY A 2 10.38 -12.84 6.44
N GLU A 3 11.60 -12.86 5.83
CA GLU A 3 12.70 -11.93 6.15
C GLU A 3 12.24 -10.47 6.13
N PHE A 4 11.66 -10.02 5.01
CA PHE A 4 11.31 -8.60 4.83
C PHE A 4 10.20 -8.13 5.78
N VAL A 5 9.30 -9.03 6.18
CA VAL A 5 8.29 -8.72 7.21
C VAL A 5 8.95 -8.57 8.57
N ARG A 6 9.92 -9.44 8.91
CA ARG A 6 10.69 -9.31 10.16
C ARG A 6 11.47 -7.99 10.20
N LEU A 7 12.11 -7.60 9.09
CA LEU A 7 12.82 -6.31 8.98
C LEU A 7 11.87 -5.12 9.16
N ALA A 8 10.68 -5.16 8.54
CA ALA A 8 9.68 -4.11 8.72
C ALA A 8 9.18 -4.01 10.18
N CYS A 9 8.96 -5.15 10.83
CA CYS A 9 8.59 -5.19 12.25
C CYS A 9 9.71 -4.67 13.14
N GLN A 10 10.96 -5.03 12.86
CA GLN A 10 12.11 -4.54 13.63
C GLN A 10 12.23 -3.01 13.49
N ARG A 11 12.12 -2.49 12.25
CA ARG A 11 12.10 -1.04 12.02
C ARG A 11 11.02 -0.33 12.84
N PHE A 12 9.81 -0.89 12.86
CA PHE A 12 8.71 -0.35 13.65
C PHE A 12 9.05 -0.27 15.15
N LEU A 13 9.63 -1.35 15.71
CA LEU A 13 10.03 -1.40 17.12
C LEU A 13 11.17 -0.44 17.44
N ASP A 14 12.14 -0.33 16.54
CA ASP A 14 13.27 0.60 16.67
C ASP A 14 12.79 2.07 16.58
N ASP A 15 11.86 2.36 15.68
CA ASP A 15 11.25 3.68 15.56
C ASP A 15 10.39 4.05 16.79
N LEU A 16 9.68 3.10 17.39
CA LEU A 16 8.98 3.32 18.66
C LEU A 16 9.95 3.61 19.82
N LYS A 17 11.13 2.98 19.83
CA LYS A 17 12.09 3.09 20.93
C LYS A 17 13.06 4.25 20.75
N TYR A 18 13.53 4.49 19.54
CA TYR A 18 14.63 5.42 19.25
C TYR A 18 14.24 6.53 18.25
N GLY A 19 12.98 6.54 17.79
CA GLY A 19 12.54 7.49 16.78
C GLY A 19 12.64 8.94 17.20
N GLU A 20 12.38 9.24 18.48
CA GLU A 20 12.46 10.61 19.02
C GLU A 20 13.84 11.24 18.85
N GLU A 21 14.92 10.46 18.95
CA GLU A 21 16.29 10.92 18.71
C GLU A 21 16.52 11.42 17.27
N ARG A 22 15.66 10.99 16.35
CA ARG A 22 15.64 11.36 14.92
C ARG A 22 14.49 12.31 14.55
N GLY A 23 13.77 12.82 15.56
CA GLY A 23 12.59 13.66 15.34
C GLY A 23 11.36 12.91 14.83
N ILE A 24 11.30 11.59 15.03
CA ILE A 24 10.20 10.74 14.61
C ILE A 24 9.38 10.35 15.85
N TYR A 25 8.08 10.60 15.79
CA TYR A 25 7.18 10.38 16.92
C TYR A 25 6.02 9.46 16.52
N PHE A 26 5.62 8.56 17.40
CA PHE A 26 4.41 7.78 17.18
C PHE A 26 3.20 8.47 17.82
N SER A 27 2.22 8.79 17.01
CA SER A 27 0.96 9.41 17.46
C SER A 27 -0.13 8.34 17.57
N GLU A 28 -0.34 7.82 18.77
CA GLU A 28 -1.44 6.89 19.05
C GLU A 28 -2.81 7.42 18.60
N PRO A 29 -3.17 8.72 18.85
CA PRO A 29 -4.43 9.26 18.37
C PRO A 29 -4.60 9.19 16.85
N ARG A 30 -3.55 9.43 16.06
CA ARG A 30 -3.62 9.31 14.60
C ARG A 30 -3.72 7.85 14.14
N ALA A 31 -2.97 6.94 14.76
CA ALA A 31 -3.08 5.51 14.52
C ALA A 31 -4.50 5.02 14.84
N GLN A 32 -5.05 5.39 15.99
CA GLN A 32 -6.41 5.01 16.38
C GLN A 32 -7.48 5.64 15.46
N HIS A 33 -7.25 6.84 14.94
CA HIS A 33 -8.18 7.53 14.06
C HIS A 33 -8.41 6.76 12.76
N ILE A 34 -7.36 6.31 12.07
CA ILE A 34 -7.50 5.48 10.86
C ILE A 34 -8.13 4.13 11.16
N LEU A 35 -7.75 3.47 12.28
CA LEU A 35 -8.36 2.19 12.66
C LEU A 35 -9.85 2.35 12.98
N ASN A 36 -10.24 3.43 13.65
CA ASN A 36 -11.66 3.73 13.92
C ASN A 36 -12.43 4.05 12.64
N PHE A 37 -11.82 4.72 11.66
CA PHE A 37 -12.44 4.96 10.36
C PHE A 37 -12.81 3.64 9.67
N TYR A 38 -11.94 2.64 9.71
CA TYR A 38 -12.21 1.33 9.09
C TYR A 38 -13.39 0.58 9.73
N LYS A 39 -13.79 0.88 10.95
CA LYS A 39 -15.01 0.30 11.57
C LYS A 39 -16.29 0.71 10.84
N PHE A 40 -16.24 1.78 10.04
CA PHE A 40 -17.37 2.25 9.20
C PHE A 40 -17.27 1.76 7.77
N VAL A 41 -16.17 1.14 7.37
CA VAL A 41 -15.93 0.65 6.01
C VAL A 41 -16.52 -0.76 5.87
N PRO A 42 -17.52 -0.98 4.99
CA PRO A 42 -18.13 -2.30 4.84
C PRO A 42 -17.46 -3.14 3.75
N HIS A 43 -17.58 -4.45 3.87
CA HIS A 43 -17.35 -5.35 2.76
C HIS A 43 -18.29 -5.05 1.58
N VAL A 44 -17.79 -5.05 0.36
CA VAL A 44 -18.59 -4.72 -0.83
C VAL A 44 -19.07 -5.94 -1.60
N LYS A 45 -18.36 -7.08 -1.47
CA LYS A 45 -18.57 -8.31 -2.25
C LYS A 45 -18.62 -9.56 -1.34
N GLY A 46 -19.21 -10.63 -1.87
CA GLY A 46 -19.25 -11.94 -1.22
C GLY A 46 -20.23 -12.04 -0.06
N ALA A 47 -20.10 -13.08 0.75
CA ALA A 47 -21.01 -13.40 1.85
C ALA A 47 -21.03 -12.34 2.98
N LEU A 48 -19.95 -11.58 3.13
CA LEU A 48 -19.83 -10.52 4.15
C LEU A 48 -20.29 -9.15 3.63
N ALA A 49 -20.80 -9.03 2.40
CA ALA A 49 -21.18 -7.75 1.82
C ALA A 49 -22.17 -6.97 2.70
N GLY A 50 -21.77 -5.74 3.06
CA GLY A 50 -22.52 -4.85 3.96
C GLY A 50 -22.11 -4.93 5.43
N GLN A 51 -21.36 -5.96 5.84
CA GLN A 51 -20.81 -6.04 7.20
C GLN A 51 -19.54 -5.17 7.30
N PRO A 52 -19.26 -4.57 8.47
CA PRO A 52 -18.01 -3.84 8.69
C PRO A 52 -16.79 -4.73 8.42
N ILE A 53 -15.72 -4.12 7.89
CA ILE A 53 -14.46 -4.82 7.67
C ILE A 53 -13.76 -5.03 9.00
N GLU A 54 -13.45 -6.28 9.32
CA GLU A 54 -12.50 -6.61 10.38
C GLU A 54 -11.09 -6.59 9.79
N LEU A 55 -10.27 -5.65 10.26
CA LEU A 55 -8.89 -5.54 9.82
C LEU A 55 -8.07 -6.73 10.33
N MET A 56 -7.37 -7.39 9.42
CA MET A 56 -6.36 -8.40 9.79
C MET A 56 -5.12 -7.69 10.35
N ASP A 57 -4.34 -8.39 11.17
CA ASP A 57 -3.13 -7.84 11.82
C ASP A 57 -2.17 -7.16 10.84
N TRP A 58 -2.01 -7.72 9.65
CA TRP A 58 -1.15 -7.13 8.63
C TRP A 58 -1.70 -5.82 8.04
N HIS A 59 -3.03 -5.66 7.96
CA HIS A 59 -3.66 -4.39 7.63
C HIS A 59 -3.43 -3.35 8.73
N VAL A 60 -3.65 -3.76 9.97
CA VAL A 60 -3.40 -2.90 11.13
C VAL A 60 -1.95 -2.43 11.13
N PHE A 61 -0.98 -3.34 10.93
CA PHE A 61 0.44 -3.00 10.89
C PHE A 61 0.76 -1.95 9.83
N ILE A 62 0.26 -2.10 8.59
CA ILE A 62 0.45 -1.11 7.51
C ILE A 62 -0.16 0.24 7.90
N LEU A 63 -1.40 0.24 8.36
CA LEU A 63 -2.13 1.47 8.67
C LEU A 63 -1.50 2.25 9.83
N ILE A 64 -1.14 1.59 10.93
CA ILE A 64 -0.52 2.28 12.07
C ILE A 64 0.89 2.79 11.76
N ASN A 65 1.66 2.09 10.91
CA ASN A 65 2.93 2.62 10.44
C ASN A 65 2.73 3.91 9.64
N ILE A 66 1.94 3.83 8.57
CA ILE A 66 1.79 4.95 7.63
C ILE A 66 1.15 6.16 8.31
N PHE A 67 0.11 5.97 9.11
CA PHE A 67 -0.68 7.07 9.66
C PHE A 67 -0.33 7.42 11.12
N GLY A 68 0.34 6.53 11.85
CA GLY A 68 0.73 6.76 13.23
C GLY A 68 2.04 7.50 13.40
N PHE A 69 3.04 7.28 12.55
CA PHE A 69 4.30 7.99 12.64
C PHE A 69 4.24 9.38 12.03
N VAL A 70 4.74 10.37 12.78
CA VAL A 70 4.74 11.79 12.42
C VAL A 70 6.10 12.41 12.68
N ILE A 71 6.37 13.51 11.96
CA ILE A 71 7.56 14.34 12.12
C ILE A 71 7.15 15.82 12.26
N PRO A 72 7.93 16.67 12.92
CA PRO A 72 7.72 18.10 12.90
C PRO A 72 7.82 18.65 11.47
N LEU A 73 6.91 19.56 11.12
CA LEU A 73 7.04 20.31 9.88
C LEU A 73 8.18 21.33 10.04
N VAL A 74 9.10 21.32 9.09
CA VAL A 74 10.20 22.27 9.01
C VAL A 74 9.97 23.23 7.85
N ASN A 75 10.18 24.51 8.08
CA ASN A 75 10.19 25.52 7.03
C ASN A 75 11.46 25.33 6.18
N GLU A 76 11.30 25.10 4.88
CA GLU A 76 12.41 24.80 3.96
C GLU A 76 13.39 25.98 3.80
N GLU A 77 12.90 27.23 3.94
CA GLU A 77 13.72 28.43 3.78
C GLU A 77 14.55 28.75 5.02
N THR A 78 13.94 28.57 6.22
CA THR A 78 14.60 28.96 7.48
C THR A 78 15.25 27.79 8.23
N GLY A 79 14.87 26.55 7.91
CA GLY A 79 15.25 25.34 8.64
C GLY A 79 14.59 25.22 10.03
N GLU A 80 13.68 26.12 10.37
CA GLU A 80 13.02 26.14 11.68
C GLU A 80 11.76 25.28 11.71
N VAL A 81 11.47 24.71 12.88
CA VAL A 81 10.24 23.95 13.12
C VAL A 81 9.04 24.90 13.10
N VAL A 82 8.04 24.60 12.28
CA VAL A 82 6.81 25.36 12.20
C VAL A 82 5.94 25.09 13.44
N MET A 83 5.63 26.15 14.19
CA MET A 83 4.81 26.08 15.39
C MET A 83 3.33 26.29 15.05
N ARG A 84 2.42 25.70 15.85
CA ARG A 84 0.98 25.92 15.70
C ARG A 84 0.61 27.35 16.02
N SER A 85 -0.33 27.88 15.26
CA SER A 85 -0.86 29.23 15.47
C SER A 85 -1.87 29.36 16.62
N ASP A 86 -2.20 28.25 17.30
CA ASP A 86 -3.16 28.20 18.42
C ASP A 86 -2.59 28.67 19.77
N GLY A 87 -1.36 29.14 19.80
CA GLY A 87 -0.66 29.58 21.01
C GLY A 87 -0.22 28.46 21.96
N SER A 88 -0.36 27.21 21.57
CA SER A 88 0.02 26.05 22.42
C SER A 88 1.51 25.86 22.57
N GLY A 89 2.34 26.53 21.77
CA GLY A 89 3.78 26.32 21.72
C GLY A 89 4.18 24.92 21.23
N ARG A 90 3.28 24.22 20.51
CA ARG A 90 3.51 22.89 19.96
C ARG A 90 3.85 22.95 18.48
N PRO A 91 4.72 22.06 17.97
CA PRO A 91 5.01 21.96 16.54
C PRO A 91 3.80 21.49 15.72
N VAL A 92 3.76 21.92 14.47
CA VAL A 92 2.88 21.29 13.46
C VAL A 92 3.50 19.94 13.10
N MET A 93 2.72 18.88 13.30
CA MET A 93 3.16 17.51 13.01
C MET A 93 2.53 17.04 11.71
N VAL A 94 3.34 16.50 10.81
CA VAL A 94 2.90 15.91 9.51
C VAL A 94 3.22 14.43 9.46
N ARG A 95 2.55 13.70 8.56
CA ARG A 95 2.83 12.29 8.32
C ARG A 95 4.29 12.11 7.90
N ARG A 96 4.97 11.13 8.53
CA ARG A 96 6.35 10.76 8.21
C ARG A 96 6.47 10.18 6.81
N PHE A 97 5.65 9.15 6.52
CA PHE A 97 5.75 8.41 5.29
C PHE A 97 5.06 9.13 4.12
N ARG A 98 5.82 9.34 3.06
CA ARG A 98 5.37 9.99 1.82
C ARG A 98 5.17 8.97 0.70
N THR A 99 5.90 7.87 0.76
CA THR A 99 5.77 6.74 -0.17
C THR A 99 5.60 5.45 0.63
N ALA A 100 4.72 4.58 0.16
CA ALA A 100 4.49 3.26 0.74
C ALA A 100 4.50 2.21 -0.37
N TYR A 101 5.41 1.23 -0.28
CA TYR A 101 5.48 0.08 -1.15
C TYR A 101 5.00 -1.17 -0.43
N ASN A 102 3.93 -1.79 -0.94
CA ASN A 102 3.28 -2.95 -0.34
C ASN A 102 3.19 -4.09 -1.35
N GLU A 103 3.92 -5.17 -1.10
CA GLU A 103 3.93 -6.34 -1.97
C GLU A 103 3.36 -7.56 -1.24
N VAL A 104 2.26 -8.11 -1.74
CA VAL A 104 1.58 -9.26 -1.13
C VAL A 104 0.85 -10.08 -2.19
N ALA A 105 0.80 -11.41 -2.04
CA ALA A 105 0.18 -12.33 -2.99
C ALA A 105 -1.31 -12.00 -3.26
N ARG A 106 -1.84 -12.48 -4.39
CA ARG A 106 -3.25 -12.31 -4.77
C ARG A 106 -4.21 -12.89 -3.73
N LYS A 107 -5.40 -12.29 -3.65
CA LYS A 107 -6.49 -12.70 -2.75
C LYS A 107 -6.21 -12.48 -1.26
N ASN A 108 -5.37 -11.50 -0.95
CA ASN A 108 -5.12 -11.02 0.41
C ASN A 108 -5.82 -9.67 0.70
N ALA A 109 -6.97 -9.39 0.09
CA ALA A 109 -7.79 -8.18 0.33
C ALA A 109 -7.09 -6.83 0.06
N LYS A 110 -6.10 -6.78 -0.86
CA LYS A 110 -5.37 -5.55 -1.26
C LYS A 110 -6.30 -4.40 -1.64
N SER A 111 -7.20 -4.64 -2.61
CA SER A 111 -8.10 -3.58 -3.12
C SER A 111 -9.04 -3.05 -2.05
N THR A 112 -9.46 -3.90 -1.11
CA THR A 112 -10.28 -3.50 0.04
C THR A 112 -9.52 -2.53 0.95
N LEU A 113 -8.25 -2.83 1.27
CA LEU A 113 -7.38 -1.95 2.04
C LEU A 113 -7.18 -0.61 1.31
N SER A 114 -6.85 -0.68 0.02
CA SER A 114 -6.60 0.51 -0.82
C SER A 114 -7.82 1.42 -0.94
N SER A 115 -9.02 0.84 -1.12
CA SER A 115 -10.27 1.60 -1.21
C SER A 115 -10.59 2.34 0.09
N GLY A 116 -10.35 1.71 1.23
CA GLY A 116 -10.51 2.35 2.54
C GLY A 116 -9.50 3.48 2.78
N ILE A 117 -8.22 3.31 2.37
CA ILE A 117 -7.21 4.38 2.40
C ILE A 117 -7.64 5.54 1.51
N GLY A 118 -8.14 5.27 0.29
CA GLY A 118 -8.64 6.31 -0.60
C GLY A 118 -9.75 7.16 0.02
N LEU A 119 -10.73 6.53 0.65
CA LEU A 119 -11.79 7.24 1.37
C LEU A 119 -11.25 8.03 2.56
N TYR A 120 -10.35 7.44 3.36
CA TYR A 120 -9.74 8.11 4.51
C TYR A 120 -8.99 9.38 4.07
N MET A 121 -8.15 9.25 3.07
CA MET A 121 -7.35 10.37 2.53
C MET A 121 -8.21 11.47 1.88
N THR A 122 -9.42 11.11 1.40
CA THR A 122 -10.35 12.08 0.81
C THR A 122 -11.06 12.92 1.87
N GLY A 123 -11.45 12.32 3.00
CA GLY A 123 -12.36 13.04 3.89
C GLY A 123 -12.09 12.94 5.38
N ALA A 124 -11.06 12.20 5.81
CA ALA A 124 -10.76 11.96 7.23
C ALA A 124 -9.31 12.25 7.64
N ASP A 125 -8.41 12.48 6.70
CA ASP A 125 -7.00 12.79 6.96
C ASP A 125 -6.75 14.25 7.39
N GLY A 126 -7.77 15.11 7.28
CA GLY A 126 -7.72 16.51 7.72
C GLY A 126 -7.16 17.48 6.68
N GLU A 127 -6.99 17.05 5.42
CA GLU A 127 -6.51 17.90 4.32
C GLU A 127 -7.68 18.60 3.62
N GLY A 128 -7.61 19.91 3.47
CA GLY A 128 -8.57 20.68 2.67
C GLY A 128 -8.30 20.57 1.17
N GLY A 129 -9.34 20.41 0.36
CA GLY A 129 -9.20 20.27 -1.08
C GLY A 129 -8.35 19.06 -1.49
N ALA A 130 -8.45 17.95 -0.75
CA ALA A 130 -7.67 16.75 -1.03
C ALA A 130 -8.01 16.17 -2.40
N GLU A 131 -7.00 16.02 -3.24
CA GLU A 131 -7.11 15.29 -4.51
C GLU A 131 -6.55 13.88 -4.33
N VAL A 132 -7.43 12.88 -4.40
CA VAL A 132 -7.08 11.47 -4.25
C VAL A 132 -7.33 10.75 -5.56
N TYR A 133 -6.39 9.92 -5.96
CA TYR A 133 -6.47 9.22 -7.24
C TYR A 133 -6.15 7.74 -7.10
N SER A 134 -6.88 6.90 -7.85
CA SER A 134 -6.48 5.52 -8.10
C SER A 134 -5.93 5.40 -9.51
N ALA A 135 -4.77 4.78 -9.65
CA ALA A 135 -4.08 4.57 -10.91
C ALA A 135 -3.76 3.09 -11.12
N ALA A 136 -3.80 2.64 -12.37
CA ALA A 136 -3.38 1.31 -12.82
C ALA A 136 -3.02 1.37 -14.31
N THR A 137 -2.57 0.25 -14.88
CA THR A 137 -2.18 0.17 -16.29
C THR A 137 -3.31 0.49 -17.28
N THR A 138 -4.55 0.30 -16.89
CA THR A 138 -5.73 0.67 -17.67
C THR A 138 -6.73 1.42 -16.77
N ARG A 139 -7.54 2.29 -17.40
CA ARG A 139 -8.61 3.00 -16.70
C ARG A 139 -9.59 2.06 -16.01
N ASP A 140 -9.88 0.91 -16.62
CA ASP A 140 -10.80 -0.07 -16.04
C ASP A 140 -10.22 -0.73 -14.80
N GLN A 141 -8.91 -0.98 -14.77
CA GLN A 141 -8.21 -1.47 -13.56
C GLN A 141 -8.14 -0.41 -12.47
N ALA A 142 -7.81 0.85 -12.79
CA ALA A 142 -7.83 1.97 -11.85
C ALA A 142 -9.21 2.14 -11.21
N ARG A 143 -10.27 1.89 -11.98
CA ARG A 143 -11.66 1.92 -11.49
C ARG A 143 -11.99 0.84 -10.46
N ILE A 144 -11.26 -0.26 -10.36
CA ILE A 144 -11.57 -1.32 -9.39
C ILE A 144 -11.52 -0.79 -7.96
N VAL A 145 -10.45 -0.09 -7.58
CA VAL A 145 -10.30 0.51 -6.24
C VAL A 145 -11.34 1.60 -6.02
N PHE A 146 -11.56 2.45 -7.01
CA PHE A 146 -12.57 3.51 -6.98
C PHE A 146 -14.00 2.98 -6.84
N GLU A 147 -14.40 1.99 -7.65
CA GLU A 147 -15.76 1.41 -7.59
C GLU A 147 -15.99 0.64 -6.29
N ASP A 148 -14.96 -0.02 -5.75
CA ASP A 148 -15.07 -0.65 -4.43
C ASP A 148 -15.26 0.43 -3.35
N ALA A 149 -14.52 1.54 -3.37
CA ALA A 149 -14.71 2.69 -2.47
C ALA A 149 -16.12 3.29 -2.59
N LYS A 150 -16.60 3.50 -3.82
CA LYS A 150 -17.96 4.00 -4.08
C LYS A 150 -19.04 3.05 -3.55
N ASN A 151 -18.84 1.75 -3.70
CA ASN A 151 -19.75 0.75 -3.14
C ASN A 151 -19.70 0.70 -1.60
N MET A 152 -18.56 0.97 -0.98
CA MET A 152 -18.44 1.13 0.48
C MET A 152 -19.31 2.30 0.96
N VAL A 153 -19.21 3.47 0.33
CA VAL A 153 -20.08 4.63 0.65
C VAL A 153 -21.54 4.29 0.44
N ARG A 154 -21.87 3.63 -0.69
CA ARG A 154 -23.27 3.25 -1.00
C ARG A 154 -23.87 2.29 0.04
N LYS A 155 -23.09 1.34 0.55
CA LYS A 155 -23.56 0.36 1.54
C LYS A 155 -23.61 0.93 2.98
N ALA A 156 -22.77 1.91 3.30
CA ALA A 156 -22.68 2.54 4.61
C ALA A 156 -23.34 3.94 4.62
N ARG A 157 -24.57 4.04 4.11
CA ARG A 157 -25.29 5.34 3.98
C ARG A 157 -25.45 6.10 5.28
N SER A 158 -25.64 5.41 6.40
CA SER A 158 -25.83 6.03 7.72
C SER A 158 -24.53 6.56 8.35
N THR A 159 -23.38 6.18 7.81
CA THR A 159 -22.05 6.55 8.28
C THR A 159 -21.24 7.24 7.18
N LEU A 160 -20.58 6.48 6.31
CA LEU A 160 -19.78 7.04 5.20
C LEU A 160 -20.63 7.94 4.27
N GLY A 161 -21.89 7.59 4.01
CA GLY A 161 -22.80 8.40 3.21
C GLY A 161 -23.21 9.73 3.83
N ARG A 162 -22.80 10.04 5.08
CA ARG A 162 -22.90 11.38 5.67
C ARG A 162 -21.66 12.23 5.44
N LEU A 163 -20.54 11.57 5.11
CA LEU A 163 -19.26 12.23 4.86
C LEU A 163 -19.02 12.42 3.36
N PHE A 164 -19.51 11.50 2.54
CA PHE A 164 -19.21 11.46 1.12
C PHE A 164 -20.47 11.37 0.27
N ASP A 165 -20.48 12.11 -0.81
CA ASP A 165 -21.32 11.90 -1.95
C ASP A 165 -20.52 11.36 -3.14
N PHE A 166 -21.21 10.82 -4.15
CA PHE A 166 -20.57 10.29 -5.34
C PHE A 166 -21.44 10.40 -6.59
N ASN A 167 -20.76 10.50 -7.71
CA ASN A 167 -21.37 10.40 -9.03
C ASN A 167 -20.67 9.28 -9.86
N LYS A 168 -20.79 9.34 -11.17
CA LYS A 168 -20.13 8.35 -12.07
C LYS A 168 -18.61 8.48 -12.09
N LEU A 169 -18.08 9.66 -11.85
CA LEU A 169 -16.68 10.01 -12.08
C LEU A 169 -15.88 10.18 -10.78
N ALA A 170 -16.54 10.63 -9.69
CA ALA A 170 -15.88 10.99 -8.45
C ALA A 170 -16.66 10.56 -7.22
N ILE A 171 -15.94 10.33 -6.12
CA ILE A 171 -16.44 10.40 -4.75
C ILE A 171 -15.93 11.75 -4.22
N TYR A 172 -16.77 12.52 -3.52
CA TYR A 172 -16.39 13.85 -3.06
C TYR A 172 -16.95 14.15 -1.67
N GLN A 173 -16.27 15.07 -1.00
CA GLN A 173 -16.70 15.65 0.26
C GLN A 173 -16.83 17.16 0.06
N GLU A 174 -18.05 17.69 0.09
CA GLU A 174 -18.32 19.10 -0.19
C GLU A 174 -17.68 20.05 0.83
N GLN A 175 -17.73 19.70 2.12
CA GLN A 175 -17.23 20.57 3.19
C GLN A 175 -15.75 20.92 3.06
N SER A 176 -14.92 19.96 2.60
CA SER A 176 -13.48 20.15 2.40
C SER A 176 -13.12 20.40 0.94
N ALA A 177 -14.08 20.40 0.01
CA ALA A 177 -13.86 20.45 -1.44
C ALA A 177 -12.90 19.35 -1.94
N SER A 178 -12.95 18.18 -1.32
CA SER A 178 -12.07 17.04 -1.61
C SER A 178 -12.71 16.04 -2.56
N LYS A 179 -11.87 15.33 -3.35
CA LYS A 179 -12.34 14.35 -4.34
C LYS A 179 -11.47 13.11 -4.41
N PHE A 180 -12.08 11.98 -4.80
CA PHE A 180 -11.41 10.74 -5.17
C PHE A 180 -11.88 10.30 -6.56
N GLU A 181 -10.95 10.13 -7.49
CA GLU A 181 -11.20 9.84 -8.90
C GLU A 181 -10.28 8.72 -9.42
N PRO A 182 -10.73 7.90 -10.39
CA PRO A 182 -9.85 6.99 -11.10
C PRO A 182 -9.13 7.72 -12.23
N LEU A 183 -7.80 7.63 -12.28
CA LEU A 183 -7.00 8.21 -13.36
C LEU A 183 -7.04 7.34 -14.62
N SER A 184 -6.93 8.02 -15.75
CA SER A 184 -6.60 7.40 -17.03
C SER A 184 -5.10 7.09 -17.07
N SER A 185 -4.72 6.03 -17.79
CA SER A 185 -3.31 5.64 -17.97
C SER A 185 -2.52 6.57 -18.91
N ASP A 186 -3.16 7.59 -19.49
CA ASP A 186 -2.47 8.56 -20.35
C ASP A 186 -1.72 9.58 -19.50
N ALA A 187 -0.42 9.34 -19.27
CA ALA A 187 0.46 10.21 -18.51
C ALA A 187 0.43 11.68 -18.97
N ASN A 188 0.21 11.92 -20.26
CA ASN A 188 0.13 13.26 -20.84
C ASN A 188 -1.01 14.15 -20.30
N ASN A 189 -1.99 13.58 -19.60
CA ASN A 189 -3.12 14.30 -19.01
C ASN A 189 -2.99 14.47 -17.49
N LEU A 190 -1.85 14.12 -16.90
CA LEU A 190 -1.64 14.16 -15.45
C LEU A 190 -0.88 15.41 -14.99
N ASP A 191 -0.46 16.26 -15.91
CA ASP A 191 0.18 17.54 -15.59
C ASP A 191 -0.80 18.50 -14.90
N GLY A 192 -0.34 19.15 -13.82
CA GLY A 192 -1.13 20.12 -13.07
C GLY A 192 -1.98 19.55 -11.93
N LEU A 193 -1.86 18.24 -11.64
CA LEU A 193 -2.50 17.64 -10.46
C LEU A 193 -1.80 18.11 -9.17
N ASN A 194 -2.60 18.31 -8.12
CA ASN A 194 -2.13 18.63 -6.77
C ASN A 194 -2.48 17.49 -5.81
N ILE A 195 -1.73 16.40 -5.92
CA ILE A 195 -2.05 15.11 -5.35
C ILE A 195 -1.84 15.07 -3.85
N HIS A 196 -2.91 14.77 -3.09
CA HIS A 196 -2.81 14.41 -1.68
C HIS A 196 -2.59 12.92 -1.48
N CYS A 197 -3.22 12.06 -2.29
CA CYS A 197 -2.94 10.65 -2.29
C CYS A 197 -3.08 10.04 -3.69
N ALA A 198 -2.07 9.27 -4.10
CA ALA A 198 -2.16 8.41 -5.29
C ALA A 198 -2.05 6.95 -4.88
N ILE A 199 -3.04 6.15 -5.25
CA ILE A 199 -3.07 4.70 -5.03
C ILE A 199 -2.75 4.02 -6.34
N ILE A 200 -1.60 3.35 -6.43
CA ILE A 200 -1.17 2.62 -7.62
C ILE A 200 -1.37 1.13 -7.35
N ASP A 201 -2.40 0.55 -7.95
CA ASP A 201 -2.69 -0.88 -7.84
C ASP A 201 -2.04 -1.66 -8.98
N GLU A 202 -1.66 -2.91 -8.68
CA GLU A 202 -1.02 -3.85 -9.62
C GLU A 202 0.21 -3.26 -10.33
N LEU A 203 1.10 -2.60 -9.56
CA LEU A 203 2.30 -1.91 -10.08
C LEU A 203 3.17 -2.83 -10.97
N HIS A 204 3.19 -4.17 -10.71
CA HIS A 204 3.92 -5.14 -11.52
C HIS A 204 3.46 -5.23 -12.99
N ALA A 205 2.26 -4.74 -13.29
CA ALA A 205 1.69 -4.75 -14.64
C ALA A 205 2.07 -3.50 -15.45
N HIS A 206 2.63 -2.45 -14.83
CA HIS A 206 3.07 -1.24 -15.52
C HIS A 206 4.29 -1.53 -16.39
N LYS A 207 4.18 -1.19 -17.68
CA LYS A 207 5.25 -1.43 -18.66
C LYS A 207 6.34 -0.36 -18.64
N THR A 208 5.95 0.87 -18.26
CA THR A 208 6.81 2.04 -18.17
C THR A 208 6.73 2.65 -16.78
N ARG A 209 7.65 3.54 -16.47
CA ARG A 209 7.69 4.27 -15.20
C ARG A 209 6.82 5.54 -15.20
N ASP A 210 6.29 5.94 -16.34
CA ASP A 210 5.69 7.26 -16.56
C ASP A 210 4.59 7.59 -15.53
N VAL A 211 3.70 6.65 -15.25
CA VAL A 211 2.62 6.86 -14.28
C VAL A 211 3.17 7.06 -12.86
N TRP A 212 4.17 6.27 -12.48
CA TRP A 212 4.82 6.43 -11.17
C TRP A 212 5.49 7.78 -11.04
N ASP A 213 6.32 8.16 -12.01
CA ASP A 213 7.12 9.38 -11.98
C ASP A 213 6.23 10.64 -11.96
N VAL A 214 5.19 10.67 -12.79
CA VAL A 214 4.26 11.81 -12.80
C VAL A 214 3.51 11.93 -11.48
N LEU A 215 3.01 10.82 -10.92
CA LEU A 215 2.31 10.84 -9.64
C LEU A 215 3.23 11.22 -8.46
N GLU A 216 4.48 10.74 -8.48
CA GLU A 216 5.47 11.09 -7.45
C GLU A 216 5.80 12.59 -7.48
N THR A 217 6.04 13.16 -8.66
CA THR A 217 6.34 14.59 -8.81
C THR A 217 5.13 15.49 -8.52
N ALA A 218 3.90 15.04 -8.78
CA ALA A 218 2.68 15.79 -8.53
C ALA A 218 2.29 15.91 -7.03
N THR A 219 3.01 15.26 -6.13
CA THR A 219 2.78 15.34 -4.68
C THR A 219 3.46 16.52 -3.98
N GLY A 220 4.35 17.25 -4.68
CA GLY A 220 5.29 18.22 -4.08
C GLY A 220 4.65 19.42 -3.38
N ALA A 221 3.43 19.82 -3.76
CA ALA A 221 2.74 20.97 -3.16
C ALA A 221 2.01 20.66 -1.82
N ARG A 222 1.91 19.40 -1.43
CA ARG A 222 1.20 18.97 -0.22
C ARG A 222 2.15 18.61 0.92
N LEU A 223 1.84 19.09 2.12
CA LEU A 223 2.69 18.88 3.31
C LEU A 223 2.78 17.43 3.74
N GLN A 224 1.75 16.62 3.48
CA GLN A 224 1.69 15.22 3.91
C GLN A 224 1.02 14.31 2.87
N SER A 225 1.37 14.48 1.59
CA SER A 225 0.90 13.60 0.52
C SER A 225 1.34 12.14 0.74
N LEU A 226 0.66 11.21 0.09
CA LEU A 226 0.97 9.78 0.12
C LEU A 226 0.92 9.16 -1.27
N LEU A 227 2.04 8.59 -1.72
CA LEU A 227 2.09 7.68 -2.86
C LEU A 227 2.01 6.25 -2.34
N PHE A 228 0.89 5.57 -2.57
CA PHE A 228 0.62 4.23 -2.05
C PHE A 228 0.65 3.20 -3.17
N GLY A 229 1.79 2.53 -3.34
CA GLY A 229 1.93 1.41 -4.26
C GLY A 229 1.56 0.09 -3.62
N ILE A 230 0.71 -0.72 -4.28
CA ILE A 230 0.35 -2.05 -3.83
C ILE A 230 0.35 -3.02 -5.01
N THR A 231 0.98 -4.17 -4.85
CA THR A 231 1.24 -5.07 -5.97
C THR A 231 1.40 -6.53 -5.54
N THR A 232 1.51 -7.40 -6.53
CA THR A 232 2.08 -8.75 -6.42
C THR A 232 3.42 -8.81 -7.14
N ALA A 233 4.17 -9.89 -6.94
CA ALA A 233 5.32 -10.21 -7.78
C ALA A 233 4.93 -10.35 -9.26
N GLY A 234 5.89 -10.11 -10.14
CA GLY A 234 5.77 -10.19 -11.59
C GLY A 234 6.90 -10.95 -12.26
N PHE A 235 7.09 -10.66 -13.55
CA PHE A 235 8.10 -11.30 -14.40
C PHE A 235 9.17 -10.33 -14.89
N ASN A 236 8.80 -9.05 -15.01
CA ASN A 236 9.68 -8.02 -15.53
C ASN A 236 10.57 -7.46 -14.42
N LYS A 237 11.80 -7.96 -14.33
CA LYS A 237 12.80 -7.49 -13.36
C LYS A 237 13.51 -6.20 -13.78
N GLU A 238 13.24 -5.68 -14.97
CA GLU A 238 13.76 -4.40 -15.46
C GLU A 238 12.71 -3.27 -15.35
N GLY A 239 11.49 -3.60 -14.92
CA GLY A 239 10.39 -2.64 -14.83
C GLY A 239 10.36 -1.89 -13.51
N ILE A 240 9.59 -0.78 -13.51
CA ILE A 240 9.42 0.12 -12.35
C ILE A 240 9.05 -0.61 -11.04
N CYS A 241 8.22 -1.63 -11.10
CA CYS A 241 7.82 -2.37 -9.90
C CYS A 241 9.00 -3.10 -9.25
N TYR A 242 9.88 -3.71 -10.04
CA TYR A 242 11.05 -4.40 -9.50
C TYR A 242 12.10 -3.39 -8.99
N GLU A 243 12.24 -2.25 -9.66
CA GLU A 243 13.09 -1.14 -9.18
C GLU A 243 12.61 -0.64 -7.81
N GLN A 244 11.31 -0.40 -7.66
CA GLN A 244 10.72 -0.01 -6.37
C GLN A 244 10.86 -1.10 -5.30
N ARG A 245 10.76 -2.37 -5.68
CA ARG A 245 11.02 -3.50 -4.79
C ARG A 245 12.47 -3.54 -4.32
N ASP A 246 13.42 -3.34 -5.23
CA ASP A 246 14.84 -3.33 -4.90
C ASP A 246 15.16 -2.17 -3.93
N TYR A 247 14.61 -0.98 -4.20
CA TYR A 247 14.71 0.15 -3.30
C TYR A 247 14.08 -0.14 -1.93
N ALA A 248 12.89 -0.73 -1.90
CA ALA A 248 12.21 -1.15 -0.67
C ALA A 248 13.06 -2.11 0.16
N ILE A 249 13.72 -3.08 -0.47
CA ILE A 249 14.63 -4.04 0.20
C ILE A 249 15.85 -3.30 0.78
N LYS A 250 16.45 -2.38 0.04
CA LYS A 250 17.58 -1.55 0.51
C LYS A 250 17.17 -0.71 1.72
N VAL A 251 15.99 -0.11 1.71
CA VAL A 251 15.44 0.64 2.84
C VAL A 251 15.19 -0.27 4.06
N LEU A 252 14.56 -1.44 3.86
CA LEU A 252 14.33 -2.40 4.95
C LEU A 252 15.63 -2.88 5.59
N ARG A 253 16.68 -3.11 4.81
CA ARG A 253 18.00 -3.53 5.29
C ARG A 253 18.78 -2.37 5.91
N GLY A 254 18.53 -1.12 5.49
CA GLY A 254 19.24 0.08 5.96
C GLY A 254 19.07 0.40 7.43
N TYR A 255 18.01 -0.08 8.06
CA TYR A 255 17.77 0.12 9.49
C TYR A 255 18.50 -0.87 10.40
N ASN A 256 19.00 -1.98 9.86
CA ASN A 256 19.52 -3.08 10.67
C ASN A 256 21.02 -3.33 10.55
N SER A 257 21.77 -2.58 9.72
CA SER A 257 23.18 -2.93 9.57
C SER A 257 24.01 -1.99 8.70
N ASP A 258 25.33 -2.16 8.83
CA ASP A 258 26.36 -1.70 7.91
C ASP A 258 26.39 -2.54 6.60
N VAL A 259 25.24 -3.00 6.12
CA VAL A 259 25.13 -3.76 4.86
C VAL A 259 25.43 -2.83 3.70
N GLU A 260 26.38 -3.23 2.85
CA GLU A 260 26.71 -2.50 1.62
C GLU A 260 25.46 -2.32 0.74
N GLY A 261 25.21 -1.08 0.29
CA GLY A 261 24.05 -0.73 -0.53
C GLY A 261 22.74 -0.52 0.25
N ALA A 262 22.77 -0.55 1.59
CA ALA A 262 21.61 -0.19 2.41
C ALA A 262 21.30 1.31 2.32
N VAL A 263 20.00 1.66 2.34
CA VAL A 263 19.52 3.03 2.24
C VAL A 263 18.73 3.40 3.48
N LYS A 264 19.04 4.55 4.09
CA LYS A 264 18.24 5.13 5.17
C LYS A 264 17.28 6.17 4.56
N ASP A 265 16.02 5.79 4.43
CA ASP A 265 14.96 6.67 3.97
C ASP A 265 13.79 6.62 4.97
N ASP A 266 13.70 7.69 5.77
CA ASP A 266 12.68 7.82 6.80
C ASP A 266 11.29 8.11 6.23
N SER A 267 11.19 8.57 5.00
CA SER A 267 9.94 8.91 4.33
C SER A 267 9.32 7.74 3.54
N TYR A 268 10.07 6.65 3.37
CA TYR A 268 9.65 5.49 2.58
C TYR A 268 9.23 4.32 3.48
N PHE A 269 7.96 3.93 3.42
CA PHE A 269 7.46 2.70 4.05
C PHE A 269 7.55 1.52 3.07
N ALA A 270 8.01 0.38 3.55
CA ALA A 270 8.07 -0.84 2.77
C ALA A 270 7.60 -2.05 3.56
N ILE A 271 6.83 -2.92 2.91
CA ILE A 271 6.52 -4.26 3.40
C ILE A 271 6.38 -5.24 2.24
N ILE A 272 7.04 -6.40 2.34
CA ILE A 272 7.07 -7.43 1.30
C ILE A 272 6.74 -8.77 1.93
N TYR A 273 5.58 -9.32 1.57
CA TYR A 273 5.14 -10.66 1.94
C TYR A 273 5.51 -11.64 0.85
N THR A 274 6.63 -12.33 1.00
CA THR A 274 7.17 -13.31 0.04
C THR A 274 7.79 -14.49 0.77
N LEU A 275 8.13 -15.54 0.05
CA LEU A 275 8.94 -16.63 0.58
C LEU A 275 10.37 -16.15 0.82
N ASP A 276 11.05 -16.77 1.78
CA ASP A 276 12.48 -16.56 2.00
C ASP A 276 13.29 -17.36 0.97
N GLU A 277 14.55 -17.01 0.80
CA GLU A 277 15.49 -17.77 -0.03
C GLU A 277 15.66 -19.18 0.53
N GLY A 278 15.54 -20.20 -0.34
CA GLY A 278 15.60 -21.60 0.05
C GLY A 278 14.26 -22.22 0.48
N ASP A 279 13.19 -21.45 0.65
CA ASP A 279 11.87 -22.02 0.89
C ASP A 279 11.36 -22.80 -0.34
N ASP A 280 10.79 -23.98 -0.13
CA ASP A 280 10.07 -24.71 -1.17
C ASP A 280 8.67 -24.11 -1.35
N PRO A 281 8.32 -23.52 -2.51
CA PRO A 281 6.99 -22.98 -2.76
C PRO A 281 5.83 -23.99 -2.65
N PHE A 282 6.13 -25.27 -2.62
CA PHE A 282 5.16 -26.35 -2.46
C PHE A 282 5.02 -26.87 -1.02
N ASP A 283 5.82 -26.33 -0.10
CA ASP A 283 5.67 -26.61 1.34
C ASP A 283 4.59 -25.70 1.93
N GLU A 284 3.51 -26.29 2.44
CA GLU A 284 2.39 -25.54 3.05
C GLU A 284 2.81 -24.72 4.28
N THR A 285 3.86 -25.12 4.98
CA THR A 285 4.34 -24.45 6.19
C THR A 285 4.88 -23.04 5.95
N VAL A 286 5.34 -22.75 4.70
CA VAL A 286 5.88 -21.45 4.33
C VAL A 286 4.85 -20.53 3.68
N TRP A 287 3.68 -21.03 3.27
CA TRP A 287 2.71 -20.27 2.49
C TRP A 287 2.20 -18.99 3.16
N GLN A 288 2.12 -18.98 4.49
CA GLN A 288 1.70 -17.78 5.23
C GLN A 288 2.72 -16.63 5.12
N LYS A 289 4.00 -16.90 4.77
CA LYS A 289 4.98 -15.83 4.54
C LYS A 289 4.55 -14.89 3.40
N ALA A 290 3.97 -15.44 2.33
CA ALA A 290 3.46 -14.70 1.18
C ALA A 290 1.96 -14.34 1.32
N ASN A 291 1.23 -15.02 2.20
CA ASN A 291 -0.21 -14.93 2.32
C ASN A 291 -0.66 -14.68 3.75
N PRO A 292 -0.53 -13.44 4.25
CA PRO A 292 -0.92 -13.10 5.63
C PRO A 292 -2.43 -13.28 5.90
N GLY A 293 -3.27 -13.29 4.86
CA GLY A 293 -4.71 -13.54 4.95
C GLY A 293 -5.13 -15.00 4.71
N LEU A 294 -4.17 -15.95 4.69
CA LEU A 294 -4.47 -17.37 4.46
C LEU A 294 -5.27 -17.97 5.64
N GLY A 295 -6.38 -18.58 5.32
CA GLY A 295 -7.35 -19.07 6.31
C GLY A 295 -8.46 -18.05 6.65
N ILE A 296 -8.31 -16.79 6.28
CA ILE A 296 -9.30 -15.72 6.49
C ILE A 296 -9.94 -15.31 5.16
N CYS A 297 -9.22 -14.57 4.32
CA CYS A 297 -9.72 -14.11 3.01
C CYS A 297 -9.25 -15.00 1.84
N LYS A 298 -8.27 -15.87 2.06
CA LYS A 298 -7.74 -16.85 1.10
C LYS A 298 -7.85 -18.24 1.70
N ARG A 299 -8.49 -19.16 0.97
CA ARG A 299 -8.79 -20.49 1.46
C ARG A 299 -7.62 -21.46 1.25
N TRP A 300 -7.37 -22.31 2.23
CA TRP A 300 -6.35 -23.36 2.17
C TRP A 300 -6.59 -24.39 1.07
N ASP A 301 -7.85 -24.83 0.92
CA ASP A 301 -8.24 -25.83 -0.07
C ASP A 301 -8.02 -25.32 -1.50
N ASP A 302 -8.32 -24.04 -1.77
CA ASP A 302 -8.06 -23.44 -3.09
C ASP A 302 -6.55 -23.35 -3.37
N LEU A 303 -5.75 -22.95 -2.39
CA LEU A 303 -4.31 -22.87 -2.55
C LEU A 303 -3.67 -24.25 -2.77
N ARG A 304 -4.12 -25.28 -2.04
CA ARG A 304 -3.72 -26.68 -2.24
C ARG A 304 -4.06 -27.18 -3.64
N ARG A 305 -5.24 -26.87 -4.13
CA ARG A 305 -5.66 -27.23 -5.50
C ARG A 305 -4.76 -26.59 -6.55
N LEU A 306 -4.40 -25.31 -6.36
CA LEU A 306 -3.50 -24.59 -7.27
C LEU A 306 -2.07 -25.14 -7.20
N ALA A 307 -1.57 -25.46 -6.02
CA ALA A 307 -0.27 -26.07 -5.82
C ALA A 307 -0.17 -27.44 -6.51
N LYS A 308 -1.20 -28.31 -6.35
CA LYS A 308 -1.28 -29.59 -7.04
C LYS A 308 -1.22 -29.43 -8.56
N LYS A 309 -1.99 -28.47 -9.12
CA LYS A 309 -1.94 -28.17 -10.56
C LYS A 309 -0.57 -27.68 -10.99
N ALA A 310 0.08 -26.84 -10.20
CA ALA A 310 1.40 -26.27 -10.51
C ALA A 310 2.53 -27.31 -10.44
N LYS A 311 2.39 -28.38 -9.65
CA LYS A 311 3.32 -29.51 -9.65
C LYS A 311 3.31 -30.25 -10.98
N GLU A 312 2.13 -30.45 -11.57
CA GLU A 312 1.92 -31.22 -12.79
C GLU A 312 2.08 -30.40 -14.08
N GLN A 313 1.77 -29.09 -14.03
CA GLN A 313 1.75 -28.24 -15.22
C GLN A 313 2.73 -27.08 -15.08
N VAL A 314 3.79 -27.05 -15.91
CA VAL A 314 4.83 -26.02 -15.92
C VAL A 314 4.22 -24.63 -16.13
N SER A 315 3.26 -24.48 -17.05
CA SER A 315 2.57 -23.20 -17.30
C SER A 315 1.79 -22.69 -16.09
N ALA A 316 1.24 -23.56 -15.25
CA ALA A 316 0.56 -23.20 -14.02
C ALA A 316 1.55 -22.85 -12.89
N ARG A 317 2.77 -23.41 -12.90
CA ARG A 317 3.82 -23.20 -11.91
C ARG A 317 4.22 -21.74 -11.80
N VAL A 318 4.46 -21.08 -12.91
CA VAL A 318 4.82 -19.66 -12.96
C VAL A 318 3.75 -18.78 -12.31
N ASN A 319 2.49 -19.02 -12.64
CA ASN A 319 1.37 -18.29 -12.02
C ASN A 319 1.25 -18.60 -10.52
N PHE A 320 1.52 -19.83 -10.09
CA PHE A 320 1.52 -20.21 -8.69
C PHE A 320 2.60 -19.47 -7.92
N PHE A 321 3.83 -19.44 -8.44
CA PHE A 321 4.97 -18.77 -7.80
C PHE A 321 4.75 -17.26 -7.74
N THR A 322 4.40 -16.60 -8.83
CA THR A 322 4.25 -15.14 -8.86
C THR A 322 3.00 -14.67 -8.11
N LYS A 323 1.84 -15.24 -8.41
CA LYS A 323 0.56 -14.72 -7.94
C LYS A 323 0.15 -15.23 -6.57
N HIS A 324 0.66 -16.42 -6.16
CA HIS A 324 0.23 -17.05 -4.92
C HIS A 324 1.34 -17.19 -3.88
N MET A 325 2.60 -17.32 -4.31
CA MET A 325 3.77 -17.34 -3.42
C MET A 325 4.53 -16.01 -3.42
N ASN A 326 4.11 -15.08 -4.29
CA ASN A 326 4.68 -13.74 -4.40
C ASN A 326 6.20 -13.74 -4.66
N VAL A 327 6.65 -14.68 -5.49
CA VAL A 327 8.04 -14.86 -5.87
C VAL A 327 8.25 -14.33 -7.28
N TRP A 328 9.24 -13.46 -7.46
CA TRP A 328 9.63 -12.95 -8.77
C TRP A 328 10.35 -14.02 -9.56
N VAL A 329 9.86 -14.32 -10.77
CA VAL A 329 10.48 -15.27 -11.71
C VAL A 329 10.90 -14.57 -12.98
N THR A 330 11.98 -15.03 -13.62
CA THR A 330 12.34 -14.60 -14.98
C THR A 330 11.55 -15.42 -16.00
N ALA A 331 11.27 -14.82 -17.17
CA ALA A 331 10.59 -15.54 -18.26
C ALA A 331 11.34 -16.81 -18.68
N GLU A 332 12.66 -16.80 -18.60
CA GLU A 332 13.53 -17.95 -18.91
C GLU A 332 13.37 -19.11 -17.91
N SER A 333 13.21 -18.83 -16.61
CA SER A 333 12.96 -19.88 -15.59
C SER A 333 11.59 -20.54 -15.74
N ALA A 334 10.68 -19.92 -16.49
CA ALA A 334 9.38 -20.48 -16.81
C ALA A 334 9.45 -21.57 -17.91
N TRP A 335 10.54 -21.61 -18.69
CA TRP A 335 10.68 -22.46 -19.86
C TRP A 335 11.49 -23.75 -19.59
N MET A 336 12.34 -23.74 -18.59
CA MET A 336 13.14 -24.92 -18.23
C MET A 336 12.67 -25.56 -16.93
N ASP A 337 12.46 -26.85 -16.94
CA ASP A 337 12.24 -27.68 -15.76
C ASP A 337 13.60 -27.91 -15.07
N MET A 338 13.97 -26.96 -14.18
CA MET A 338 15.26 -27.00 -13.45
C MET A 338 15.42 -28.23 -12.54
N ILE A 339 14.37 -29.04 -12.37
CA ILE A 339 14.40 -30.28 -11.59
C ILE A 339 14.79 -31.47 -12.46
N LYS A 340 14.77 -31.34 -13.76
CA LYS A 340 15.09 -32.38 -14.73
C LYS A 340 16.44 -32.21 -15.44
N TRP A 341 17.23 -31.24 -15.00
CA TRP A 341 18.61 -31.05 -15.48
C TRP A 341 19.62 -31.38 -14.40
#